data_55fe64f79ec36ebd4af0a3a02514a1a1
#
_entry.id   55fe64f79ec36ebd4af0a3a02514a1a1
#
_cell.length_a   1.000
_cell.length_b   1.000
_cell.length_c   1.000
_cell.angle_alpha   90.00
_cell.angle_beta   90.00
_cell.angle_gamma   90.00
#
_symmetry.space_group_name_H-M   'P 1'
#
loop_
_entity.id
_entity.type
_entity.pdbx_description
1 polymer ?
#
loop_
_entity_poly.entity_id
_entity_poly.type
_entity_poly.pdbx_seq_one_letter_code
_entity_poly.pdbx_strand_id
1 'polypeptide(L)'
;MKTLVSLHGALRRLQYSKRLIINRRGDGVHSPFAFHFISRVVRNRRPYYCFEELRAELEERKRTGRHLPPIHRSKVLELLFRTAHELEARRLLIVTPEPEESLLPAYLERTGYTEEITLTDPQLTGLAPSAIYDFILLEAIPTPSLLEELLQRASTASPQLAVALYAPTSKAREGLAQLTPSARPRLQIDLIDLQLWFYDRRLTPCRSKGVY
;
A
#
# COMPACT_ATOMS: atom_id res chain seq x y z
N MET A 1 13.51 -13.08 -22.65
CA MET A 1 12.78 -12.69 -21.43
C MET A 1 13.66 -12.18 -20.27
N LYS A 2 14.89 -12.68 -20.06
CA LYS A 2 15.80 -12.21 -18.98
C LYS A 2 16.24 -10.74 -19.09
N THR A 3 16.36 -10.17 -20.29
CA THR A 3 16.85 -8.79 -20.52
C THR A 3 15.86 -7.69 -20.13
N LEU A 4 14.56 -7.90 -20.30
CA LEU A 4 13.52 -6.93 -19.92
C LEU A 4 13.36 -6.77 -18.40
N VAL A 5 13.49 -7.86 -17.67
CA VAL A 5 13.46 -7.84 -16.18
C VAL A 5 14.66 -7.08 -15.62
N SER A 6 15.83 -7.17 -16.26
CA SER A 6 17.05 -6.44 -15.89
C SER A 6 16.90 -4.92 -16.09
N LEU A 7 16.28 -4.49 -17.20
CA LEU A 7 16.06 -3.06 -17.50
C LEU A 7 15.11 -2.39 -16.49
N HIS A 8 14.00 -3.04 -16.13
CA HIS A 8 13.08 -2.55 -15.11
C HIS A 8 13.74 -2.44 -13.72
N GLY A 9 14.57 -3.41 -13.37
CA GLY A 9 15.34 -3.38 -12.14
C GLY A 9 16.35 -2.23 -12.10
N ALA A 10 17.04 -1.97 -13.22
CA ALA A 10 18.01 -0.88 -13.34
C ALA A 10 17.33 0.49 -13.27
N LEU A 11 16.24 0.71 -14.00
CA LEU A 11 15.46 1.95 -13.96
C LEU A 11 14.89 2.23 -12.57
N ARG A 12 14.43 1.18 -11.89
CA ARG A 12 13.95 1.29 -10.51
C ARG A 12 15.05 1.70 -9.54
N ARG A 13 16.25 1.12 -9.65
CA ARG A 13 17.42 1.50 -8.84
C ARG A 13 17.81 2.96 -9.09
N LEU A 14 17.79 3.40 -10.34
CA LEU A 14 18.07 4.78 -10.70
C LEU A 14 17.04 5.75 -10.12
N GLN A 15 15.75 5.43 -10.21
CA GLN A 15 14.68 6.22 -9.59
C GLN A 15 14.82 6.29 -8.07
N TYR A 16 15.16 5.16 -7.44
CA TYR A 16 15.41 5.08 -6.00
C TYR A 16 16.59 5.99 -5.59
N SER A 17 17.71 5.89 -6.27
CA SER A 17 18.90 6.73 -6.00
C SER A 17 18.61 8.20 -6.21
N LYS A 18 17.93 8.57 -7.30
CA LYS A 18 17.52 9.96 -7.58
C LYS A 18 16.60 10.50 -6.49
N ARG A 19 15.61 9.74 -6.05
CA ARG A 19 14.70 10.15 -4.97
C ARG A 19 15.40 10.24 -3.61
N LEU A 20 16.35 9.35 -3.30
CA LEU A 20 17.17 9.41 -2.10
C LEU A 20 17.94 10.73 -2.02
N ILE A 21 18.55 11.17 -3.11
CA ILE A 21 19.34 12.39 -3.17
C ILE A 21 18.43 13.62 -3.01
N ILE A 22 17.33 13.68 -3.77
CA ILE A 22 16.40 14.83 -3.79
C ILE A 22 15.66 14.96 -2.45
N ASN A 23 15.22 13.84 -1.85
CA ASN A 23 14.39 13.87 -0.64
C ASN A 23 15.20 13.75 0.67
N ARG A 24 16.54 13.78 0.60
CA ARG A 24 17.43 13.59 1.77
C ARG A 24 17.24 14.66 2.85
N ARG A 25 16.80 15.85 2.45
CA ARG A 25 16.57 17.00 3.33
C ARG A 25 15.10 17.32 3.61
N GLY A 26 14.16 16.46 3.17
CA GLY A 26 12.72 16.74 3.34
C GLY A 26 12.19 17.78 2.34
N ASP A 27 13.02 18.23 1.39
CA ASP A 27 12.65 19.23 0.40
C ASP A 27 11.53 18.73 -0.51
N GLY A 28 10.44 19.49 -0.60
CA GLY A 28 9.28 19.19 -1.45
C GLY A 28 8.10 18.51 -0.77
N VAL A 29 8.14 18.27 0.55
CA VAL A 29 6.98 17.81 1.31
C VAL A 29 6.33 19.00 2.01
N HIS A 30 5.31 19.58 1.38
CA HIS A 30 4.63 20.78 1.90
C HIS A 30 3.50 20.47 2.90
N SER A 31 3.12 19.20 3.06
CA SER A 31 2.09 18.78 4.03
C SER A 31 2.75 18.34 5.35
N PRO A 32 2.40 18.93 6.50
CA PRO A 32 2.88 18.47 7.81
C PRO A 32 2.57 17.00 8.06
N PHE A 33 1.39 16.54 7.67
CA PHE A 33 1.01 15.13 7.77
C PHE A 33 1.92 14.23 6.92
N ALA A 34 2.13 14.57 5.64
CA ALA A 34 2.99 13.78 4.76
C ALA A 34 4.44 13.73 5.27
N PHE A 35 4.98 14.84 5.75
CA PHE A 35 6.31 14.91 6.35
C PHE A 35 6.41 13.99 7.58
N HIS A 36 5.45 14.10 8.50
CA HIS A 36 5.38 13.28 9.69
C HIS A 36 5.27 11.78 9.33
N PHE A 37 4.35 11.43 8.43
CA PHE A 37 4.12 10.06 8.01
C PHE A 37 5.35 9.44 7.34
N ILE A 38 5.99 10.18 6.41
CA ILE A 38 7.23 9.72 5.76
C ILE A 38 8.34 9.52 6.79
N SER A 39 8.49 10.42 7.74
CA SER A 39 9.55 10.37 8.74
C SER A 39 9.35 9.25 9.77
N ARG A 40 8.13 9.08 10.27
CA ARG A 40 7.82 8.13 11.36
C ARG A 40 7.43 6.75 10.89
N VAL A 41 6.81 6.61 9.71
CA VAL A 41 6.30 5.35 9.21
C VAL A 41 7.18 4.81 8.07
N VAL A 42 7.34 5.60 7.01
CA VAL A 42 8.03 5.13 5.80
C VAL A 42 9.52 4.91 6.04
N ARG A 43 10.20 5.85 6.72
CA ARG A 43 11.64 5.79 7.02
C ARG A 43 11.96 5.09 8.32
N ASN A 44 10.96 4.69 9.09
CA ASN A 44 11.16 4.00 10.35
C ASN A 44 11.76 2.61 10.10
N ARG A 45 12.90 2.35 10.73
CA ARG A 45 13.59 1.05 10.67
C ARG A 45 13.55 0.32 12.01
N ARG A 46 12.79 0.82 12.99
CA ARG A 46 12.68 0.16 14.28
C ARG A 46 12.00 -1.20 14.08
N PRO A 47 12.58 -2.27 14.65
CA PRO A 47 11.96 -3.58 14.61
C PRO A 47 10.74 -3.58 15.53
N TYR A 48 9.66 -4.22 15.09
CA TYR A 48 8.58 -4.64 15.96
C TYR A 48 8.84 -6.08 16.39
N TYR A 49 8.37 -6.45 17.57
CA TYR A 49 8.63 -7.77 18.16
C TYR A 49 8.20 -8.94 17.26
N CYS A 50 7.15 -8.73 16.43
CA CYS A 50 6.64 -9.76 15.53
C CYS A 50 7.43 -9.89 14.20
N PHE A 51 8.31 -8.95 13.86
CA PHE A 51 8.96 -8.95 12.54
C PHE A 51 9.94 -10.09 12.34
N GLU A 52 10.59 -10.56 13.38
CA GLU A 52 11.53 -11.66 13.27
C GLU A 52 10.79 -12.96 12.90
N GLU A 53 9.70 -13.27 13.60
CA GLU A 53 8.85 -14.42 13.35
C GLU A 53 8.23 -14.36 11.93
N LEU A 54 7.69 -13.21 11.55
CA LEU A 54 7.08 -13.01 10.23
C LEU A 54 8.09 -13.11 9.07
N ARG A 55 9.33 -12.66 9.29
CA ARG A 55 10.42 -12.87 8.32
C ARG A 55 10.80 -14.34 8.18
N ALA A 56 10.85 -15.07 9.29
CA ALA A 56 11.12 -16.50 9.26
C ALA A 56 10.05 -17.25 8.46
N GLU A 57 8.78 -16.93 8.64
CA GLU A 57 7.68 -17.48 7.85
C GLU A 57 7.83 -17.16 6.35
N LEU A 58 8.16 -15.92 6.00
CA LEU A 58 8.40 -15.51 4.62
C LEU A 58 9.56 -16.30 3.97
N GLU A 59 10.67 -16.49 4.70
CA GLU A 59 11.81 -17.26 4.18
C GLU A 59 11.47 -18.74 4.04
N GLU A 60 10.69 -19.31 4.97
CA GLU A 60 10.22 -20.69 4.87
C GLU A 60 9.33 -20.89 3.63
N ARG A 61 8.41 -19.99 3.35
CA ARG A 61 7.60 -20.05 2.13
C ARG A 61 8.45 -19.96 0.86
N LYS A 62 9.50 -19.14 0.85
CA LYS A 62 10.47 -19.10 -0.27
C LYS A 62 11.22 -20.42 -0.43
N ARG A 63 11.66 -21.01 0.68
CA ARG A 63 12.40 -22.27 0.69
C ARG A 63 11.55 -23.45 0.19
N THR A 64 10.26 -23.45 0.49
CA THR A 64 9.33 -24.50 0.04
C THR A 64 8.89 -24.32 -1.42
N GLY A 65 9.42 -23.31 -2.13
CA GLY A 65 9.13 -23.07 -3.54
C GLY A 65 7.71 -22.55 -3.81
N ARG A 66 6.99 -22.08 -2.80
CA ARG A 66 5.69 -21.43 -2.99
C ARG A 66 5.86 -20.15 -3.78
N HIS A 67 4.95 -19.92 -4.72
CA HIS A 67 4.89 -18.66 -5.43
C HIS A 67 4.59 -17.52 -4.44
N LEU A 68 5.44 -16.51 -4.44
CA LEU A 68 5.22 -15.31 -3.62
C LEU A 68 4.98 -14.12 -4.54
N PRO A 69 3.84 -13.46 -4.41
CA PRO A 69 3.57 -12.22 -5.13
C PRO A 69 4.67 -11.17 -4.89
N PRO A 70 4.96 -10.31 -5.88
CA PRO A 70 6.04 -9.32 -5.78
C PRO A 70 5.91 -8.33 -4.61
N ILE A 71 4.72 -8.15 -4.07
CA ILE A 71 4.48 -7.33 -2.88
C ILE A 71 5.01 -8.01 -1.60
N HIS A 72 5.13 -9.35 -1.57
CA HIS A 72 5.58 -10.12 -0.42
C HIS A 72 7.10 -10.04 -0.23
N ARG A 73 7.62 -8.82 -0.13
CA ARG A 73 9.00 -8.54 0.30
C ARG A 73 8.95 -7.98 1.71
N SER A 74 9.82 -8.45 2.61
CA SER A 74 9.79 -8.06 4.02
C SER A 74 9.69 -6.55 4.22
N LYS A 75 10.45 -5.75 3.46
CA LYS A 75 10.37 -4.28 3.54
C LYS A 75 8.99 -3.72 3.21
N VAL A 76 8.28 -4.31 2.24
CA VAL A 76 6.93 -3.86 1.85
C VAL A 76 5.92 -4.28 2.91
N LEU A 77 5.95 -5.55 3.32
CA LEU A 77 5.06 -6.10 4.35
C LEU A 77 5.21 -5.34 5.67
N GLU A 78 6.44 -5.09 6.12
CA GLU A 78 6.72 -4.31 7.31
C GLU A 78 6.28 -2.83 7.19
N LEU A 79 6.37 -2.25 5.99
CA LEU A 79 5.84 -0.90 5.74
C LEU A 79 4.32 -0.88 5.83
N LEU A 80 3.64 -1.87 5.25
CA LEU A 80 2.19 -2.00 5.32
C LEU A 80 1.72 -2.22 6.76
N PHE A 81 2.43 -3.07 7.51
CA PHE A 81 2.21 -3.22 8.95
C PHE A 81 2.31 -1.87 9.68
N ARG A 82 3.43 -1.13 9.51
CA ARG A 82 3.62 0.17 10.16
C ARG A 82 2.56 1.19 9.74
N THR A 83 2.12 1.13 8.49
CA THR A 83 1.05 2.00 7.97
C THR A 83 -0.27 1.70 8.67
N ALA A 84 -0.69 0.44 8.72
CA ALA A 84 -1.92 0.04 9.39
C ALA A 84 -1.88 0.32 10.91
N HIS A 85 -0.72 0.10 11.54
CA HIS A 85 -0.49 0.38 12.96
C HIS A 85 -0.59 1.89 13.27
N GLU A 86 0.07 2.75 12.49
CA GLU A 86 0.04 4.21 12.68
C GLU A 86 -1.36 4.80 12.46
N LEU A 87 -2.15 4.17 11.58
CA LEU A 87 -3.52 4.56 11.30
C LEU A 87 -4.54 3.95 12.29
N GLU A 88 -4.09 3.09 13.20
CA GLU A 88 -4.97 2.33 14.11
C GLU A 88 -6.10 1.63 13.35
N ALA A 89 -5.76 1.08 12.17
CA ALA A 89 -6.73 0.51 11.25
C ALA A 89 -7.36 -0.76 11.83
N ARG A 90 -8.69 -0.78 11.92
CA ARG A 90 -9.46 -1.88 12.54
C ARG A 90 -10.07 -2.80 11.50
N ARG A 91 -10.67 -2.25 10.47
CA ARG A 91 -11.34 -3.00 9.40
C ARG A 91 -10.59 -2.84 8.09
N LEU A 92 -9.99 -3.92 7.65
CA LEU A 92 -9.11 -3.94 6.50
C LEU A 92 -9.74 -4.71 5.35
N LEU A 93 -9.55 -4.20 4.14
CA LEU A 93 -9.84 -4.91 2.90
C LEU A 93 -8.53 -5.18 2.17
N ILE A 94 -8.31 -6.42 1.79
CA ILE A 94 -7.18 -6.83 0.95
C ILE A 94 -7.72 -7.36 -0.37
N VAL A 95 -7.39 -6.67 -1.46
CA VAL A 95 -7.70 -7.10 -2.83
C VAL A 95 -6.47 -7.77 -3.41
N THR A 96 -6.50 -9.08 -3.58
CA THR A 96 -5.37 -9.89 -4.03
C THR A 96 -5.83 -10.92 -5.06
N PRO A 97 -4.99 -11.26 -6.07
CA PRO A 97 -5.34 -12.31 -7.03
C PRO A 97 -5.30 -13.71 -6.42
N GLU A 98 -4.58 -13.90 -5.30
CA GLU A 98 -4.34 -15.20 -4.66
C GLU A 98 -4.60 -15.10 -3.14
N PRO A 99 -5.87 -15.02 -2.69
CA PRO A 99 -6.22 -14.86 -1.28
C PRO A 99 -5.60 -15.90 -0.35
N GLU A 100 -5.58 -17.16 -0.77
CA GLU A 100 -5.08 -18.31 0.02
C GLU A 100 -3.55 -18.27 0.23
N GLU A 101 -2.82 -17.60 -0.67
CA GLU A 101 -1.35 -17.51 -0.61
C GLU A 101 -0.85 -16.21 0.01
N SER A 102 -1.74 -15.28 0.34
CA SER A 102 -1.36 -13.97 0.86
C SER A 102 -0.79 -14.07 2.28
N LEU A 103 0.37 -13.43 2.50
CA LEU A 103 0.98 -13.22 3.82
C LEU A 103 0.50 -11.92 4.49
N LEU A 104 -0.25 -11.11 3.77
CA LEU A 104 -0.70 -9.82 4.26
C LEU A 104 -1.54 -9.91 5.53
N PRO A 105 -2.50 -10.86 5.66
CA PRO A 105 -3.24 -11.03 6.91
C PRO A 105 -2.33 -11.27 8.10
N ALA A 106 -1.37 -12.20 7.99
CA ALA A 106 -0.46 -12.53 9.09
C ALA A 106 0.34 -11.33 9.62
N TYR A 107 0.73 -10.40 8.71
CA TYR A 107 1.38 -9.15 9.09
C TYR A 107 0.40 -8.14 9.71
N LEU A 108 -0.79 -8.00 9.14
CA LEU A 108 -1.74 -6.96 9.53
C LEU A 108 -2.50 -7.29 10.82
N GLU A 109 -2.77 -8.56 11.10
CA GLU A 109 -3.34 -9.02 12.39
C GLU A 109 -2.46 -8.67 13.58
N ARG A 110 -1.14 -8.64 13.39
CA ARG A 110 -0.16 -8.34 14.46
C ARG A 110 -0.02 -6.85 14.79
N THR A 111 -0.80 -5.95 14.16
CA THR A 111 -0.74 -4.50 14.44
C THR A 111 -1.26 -4.14 15.82
N GLY A 112 -2.09 -4.98 16.43
CA GLY A 112 -2.73 -4.76 17.72
C GLY A 112 -4.02 -3.94 17.64
N TYR A 113 -4.38 -3.41 16.47
CA TYR A 113 -5.63 -2.63 16.26
C TYR A 113 -6.63 -3.35 15.36
N THR A 114 -6.15 -4.28 14.52
CA THR A 114 -6.97 -4.96 13.53
C THR A 114 -8.03 -5.86 14.19
N GLU A 115 -9.29 -5.61 13.88
CA GLU A 115 -10.46 -6.36 14.35
C GLU A 115 -10.98 -7.29 13.26
N GLU A 116 -10.92 -6.88 12.00
CA GLU A 116 -11.45 -7.62 10.86
C GLU A 116 -10.58 -7.44 9.61
N ILE A 117 -10.32 -8.54 8.90
CA ILE A 117 -9.68 -8.53 7.58
C ILE A 117 -10.58 -9.26 6.59
N THR A 118 -11.03 -8.53 5.57
CA THR A 118 -11.74 -9.08 4.43
C THR A 118 -10.76 -9.29 3.27
N LEU A 119 -10.69 -10.51 2.73
CA LEU A 119 -9.96 -10.82 1.50
C LEU A 119 -10.93 -10.95 0.34
N THR A 120 -10.57 -10.40 -0.81
CA THR A 120 -11.34 -10.55 -2.05
C THR A 120 -10.43 -10.55 -3.27
N ASP A 121 -10.97 -11.04 -4.37
CA ASP A 121 -10.34 -10.99 -5.69
C ASP A 121 -10.46 -9.60 -6.35
N PRO A 122 -9.78 -9.34 -7.49
CA PRO A 122 -9.89 -8.07 -8.20
C PRO A 122 -11.28 -7.80 -8.82
N GLN A 123 -12.16 -8.79 -8.88
CA GLN A 123 -13.56 -8.66 -9.28
C GLN A 123 -14.44 -8.18 -8.12
N LEU A 124 -13.87 -8.10 -6.89
CA LEU A 124 -14.57 -7.73 -5.65
C LEU A 124 -15.72 -8.67 -5.30
N THR A 125 -15.54 -9.95 -5.63
CA THR A 125 -16.55 -10.99 -5.45
C THR A 125 -16.91 -11.14 -3.97
N GLY A 126 -18.21 -11.17 -3.67
CA GLY A 126 -18.71 -11.39 -2.32
C GLY A 126 -18.56 -10.20 -1.37
N LEU A 127 -18.10 -9.04 -1.86
CA LEU A 127 -17.94 -7.86 -1.02
C LEU A 127 -19.31 -7.27 -0.65
N ALA A 128 -19.60 -7.19 0.66
CA ALA A 128 -20.85 -6.63 1.13
C ALA A 128 -20.94 -5.12 0.80
N PRO A 129 -22.06 -4.65 0.22
CA PRO A 129 -22.23 -3.23 -0.11
C PRO A 129 -22.15 -2.29 1.10
N SER A 130 -22.52 -2.77 2.29
CA SER A 130 -22.51 -2.01 3.54
C SER A 130 -21.20 -2.08 4.30
N ALA A 131 -20.21 -2.84 3.84
CA ALA A 131 -18.95 -3.00 4.55
C ALA A 131 -18.17 -1.67 4.61
N ILE A 132 -17.63 -1.37 5.78
CA ILE A 132 -16.86 -0.16 6.05
C ILE A 132 -15.42 -0.58 6.30
N TYR A 133 -14.48 0.10 5.65
CA TYR A 133 -13.06 -0.17 5.79
C TYR A 133 -12.30 1.09 6.19
N ASP A 134 -11.33 0.92 7.07
CA ASP A 134 -10.42 2.00 7.50
C ASP A 134 -9.15 2.00 6.65
N PHE A 135 -8.76 0.79 6.18
CA PHE A 135 -7.60 0.61 5.34
C PHE A 135 -7.89 -0.40 4.22
N ILE A 136 -7.64 0.01 2.97
CA ILE A 136 -7.75 -0.86 1.80
C ILE A 136 -6.37 -1.10 1.21
N LEU A 137 -6.02 -2.36 0.99
CA LEU A 137 -4.78 -2.76 0.36
C LEU A 137 -5.09 -3.40 -1.00
N LEU A 138 -4.60 -2.77 -2.06
CA LEU A 138 -4.75 -3.24 -3.43
C LEU A 138 -3.42 -3.84 -3.91
N GLU A 139 -3.29 -5.16 -3.80
CA GLU A 139 -2.21 -5.92 -4.41
C GLU A 139 -2.45 -6.08 -5.91
N ALA A 140 -3.69 -6.35 -6.29
CA ALA A 140 -4.16 -6.26 -7.66
C ALA A 140 -5.18 -5.12 -7.78
N ILE A 141 -5.11 -4.41 -8.90
CA ILE A 141 -5.97 -3.26 -9.14
C ILE A 141 -7.23 -3.75 -9.87
N PRO A 142 -8.43 -3.56 -9.30
CA PRO A 142 -9.70 -3.83 -9.98
C PRO A 142 -9.82 -3.06 -11.30
N THR A 143 -10.82 -3.39 -12.11
CA THR A 143 -11.14 -2.56 -13.27
C THR A 143 -11.41 -1.12 -12.84
N PRO A 144 -11.16 -0.11 -13.69
CA PRO A 144 -11.32 1.30 -13.30
C PRO A 144 -12.70 1.62 -12.73
N SER A 145 -13.76 1.04 -13.29
CA SER A 145 -15.13 1.24 -12.81
C SER A 145 -15.37 0.66 -11.41
N LEU A 146 -14.92 -0.58 -11.17
CA LEU A 146 -15.04 -1.24 -9.86
C LEU A 146 -14.19 -0.53 -8.80
N LEU A 147 -12.97 -0.11 -9.18
CA LEU A 147 -12.10 0.63 -8.28
C LEU A 147 -12.73 1.96 -7.88
N GLU A 148 -13.28 2.69 -8.84
CA GLU A 148 -13.93 3.97 -8.59
C GLU A 148 -15.12 3.83 -7.65
N GLU A 149 -16.00 2.86 -7.91
CA GLU A 149 -17.14 2.55 -7.05
C GLU A 149 -16.70 2.20 -5.62
N LEU A 150 -15.70 1.32 -5.49
CA LEU A 150 -15.13 0.94 -4.19
C LEU A 150 -14.62 2.16 -3.43
N LEU A 151 -13.82 3.01 -4.08
CA LEU A 151 -13.19 4.16 -3.45
C LEU A 151 -14.21 5.24 -3.05
N GLN A 152 -15.20 5.53 -3.90
CA GLN A 152 -16.28 6.47 -3.60
C GLN A 152 -17.09 6.00 -2.40
N ARG A 153 -17.50 4.74 -2.40
CA ARG A 153 -18.27 4.14 -1.30
C ARG A 153 -17.45 4.13 0.00
N ALA A 154 -16.24 3.61 -0.03
CA ALA A 154 -15.40 3.47 1.14
C ALA A 154 -15.01 4.82 1.75
N SER A 155 -14.67 5.83 0.93
CA SER A 155 -14.32 7.17 1.43
C SER A 155 -15.52 7.95 1.98
N THR A 156 -16.73 7.60 1.56
CA THR A 156 -17.96 8.15 2.14
C THR A 156 -18.27 7.52 3.49
N ALA A 157 -18.07 6.21 3.61
CA ALA A 157 -18.34 5.45 4.82
C ALA A 157 -17.27 5.65 5.91
N SER A 158 -16.00 5.80 5.51
CA SER A 158 -14.87 6.06 6.43
C SER A 158 -14.16 7.36 6.05
N PRO A 159 -14.39 8.45 6.78
CA PRO A 159 -13.72 9.74 6.51
C PRO A 159 -12.20 9.71 6.63
N GLN A 160 -11.64 8.75 7.36
CA GLN A 160 -10.20 8.58 7.54
C GLN A 160 -9.62 7.46 6.68
N LEU A 161 -10.37 6.98 5.69
CA LEU A 161 -9.92 5.92 4.80
C LEU A 161 -8.50 6.18 4.29
N ALA A 162 -7.67 5.16 4.40
CA ALA A 162 -6.40 5.08 3.71
C ALA A 162 -6.38 3.90 2.74
N VAL A 163 -5.64 4.05 1.65
CA VAL A 163 -5.50 3.01 0.63
C VAL A 163 -4.03 2.84 0.28
N ALA A 164 -3.54 1.61 0.32
CA ALA A 164 -2.23 1.25 -0.18
C ALA A 164 -2.39 0.51 -1.52
N LEU A 165 -1.73 1.02 -2.57
CA LEU A 165 -1.77 0.41 -3.89
C LEU A 165 -0.38 -0.09 -4.27
N TYR A 166 -0.30 -1.34 -4.65
CA TYR A 166 0.89 -1.89 -5.27
C TYR A 166 0.82 -1.69 -6.79
N ALA A 167 1.53 -0.70 -7.30
CA ALA A 167 1.51 -0.31 -8.72
C ALA A 167 2.94 -0.23 -9.29
N PRO A 168 3.60 -1.39 -9.54
CA PRO A 168 4.99 -1.44 -9.99
C PRO A 168 5.18 -0.99 -11.44
N THR A 169 4.11 -0.97 -12.26
CA THR A 169 4.18 -0.65 -13.69
C THR A 169 3.58 0.72 -14.03
N SER A 170 4.07 1.33 -15.12
CA SER A 170 3.48 2.58 -15.66
C SER A 170 2.02 2.38 -16.07
N LYS A 171 1.69 1.24 -16.68
CA LYS A 171 0.32 0.91 -17.10
C LYS A 171 -0.67 0.91 -15.93
N ALA A 172 -0.27 0.31 -14.78
CA ALA A 172 -1.10 0.36 -13.57
C ALA A 172 -1.34 1.80 -13.11
N ARG A 173 -0.32 2.66 -13.18
CA ARG A 173 -0.42 4.07 -12.78
C ARG A 173 -1.24 4.92 -13.74
N GLU A 174 -1.21 4.62 -15.03
CA GLU A 174 -2.04 5.28 -16.05
C GLU A 174 -3.52 5.01 -15.81
N GLY A 175 -3.90 3.76 -15.51
CA GLY A 175 -5.27 3.42 -15.11
C GLY A 175 -5.75 4.21 -13.90
N LEU A 176 -4.87 4.42 -12.90
CA LEU A 176 -5.19 5.22 -11.72
C LEU A 176 -5.35 6.72 -12.02
N ALA A 177 -4.69 7.24 -13.06
CA ALA A 177 -4.81 8.64 -13.47
C ALA A 177 -6.17 8.97 -14.08
N GLN A 178 -6.93 7.96 -14.52
CA GLN A 178 -8.25 8.09 -15.12
C GLN A 178 -9.39 8.20 -14.09
N LEU A 179 -9.10 8.02 -12.78
CA LEU A 179 -10.10 8.14 -11.73
C LEU A 179 -10.74 9.53 -11.74
N THR A 180 -12.04 9.58 -11.53
CA THR A 180 -12.79 10.84 -11.39
C THR A 180 -12.33 11.65 -10.18
N PRO A 181 -12.56 12.96 -10.15
CA PRO A 181 -12.20 13.78 -9.00
C PRO A 181 -12.77 13.28 -7.66
N SER A 182 -13.96 12.68 -7.67
CA SER A 182 -14.63 12.13 -6.48
C SER A 182 -13.95 10.90 -5.90
N ALA A 183 -13.27 10.11 -6.72
CA ALA A 183 -12.52 8.92 -6.30
C ALA A 183 -11.04 9.23 -5.98
N ARG A 184 -10.58 10.46 -6.21
CA ARG A 184 -9.18 10.83 -5.96
C ARG A 184 -8.91 11.07 -4.48
N PRO A 185 -7.73 10.65 -3.98
CA PRO A 185 -7.35 10.93 -2.61
C PRO A 185 -7.05 12.41 -2.39
N ARG A 186 -7.23 12.85 -1.15
CA ARG A 186 -6.85 14.18 -0.70
C ARG A 186 -5.34 14.36 -0.65
N LEU A 187 -4.64 13.33 -0.15
CA LEU A 187 -3.19 13.30 -0.06
C LEU A 187 -2.65 11.99 -0.62
N GLN A 188 -1.58 12.08 -1.39
CA GLN A 188 -0.91 10.94 -2.00
C GLN A 188 0.58 10.93 -1.69
N ILE A 189 1.10 9.78 -1.25
CA ILE A 189 2.53 9.52 -1.08
C ILE A 189 2.97 8.45 -2.07
N ASP A 190 3.80 8.81 -3.04
CA ASP A 190 4.36 7.90 -4.05
C ASP A 190 5.72 7.36 -3.58
N LEU A 191 5.77 6.04 -3.36
CA LEU A 191 6.94 5.31 -2.86
C LEU A 191 7.59 4.40 -3.94
N ILE A 192 7.45 4.73 -5.22
CA ILE A 192 7.94 3.99 -6.39
C ILE A 192 7.01 2.84 -6.77
N ASP A 193 6.98 1.74 -6.00
CA ASP A 193 6.13 0.57 -6.28
C ASP A 193 4.80 0.63 -5.53
N LEU A 194 4.82 1.31 -4.40
CA LEU A 194 3.68 1.46 -3.51
C LEU A 194 3.23 2.91 -3.51
N GLN A 195 1.94 3.12 -3.56
CA GLN A 195 1.33 4.43 -3.35
C GLN A 195 0.43 4.35 -2.13
N LEU A 196 0.52 5.36 -1.28
CA LEU A 196 -0.37 5.53 -0.12
C LEU A 196 -1.29 6.70 -0.39
N TRP A 197 -2.58 6.48 -0.28
CA TRP A 197 -3.63 7.44 -0.53
C TRP A 197 -4.44 7.67 0.73
N PHE A 198 -4.71 8.94 1.04
CA PHE A 198 -5.45 9.34 2.24
C PHE A 198 -6.64 10.21 1.84
N TYR A 199 -7.81 9.86 2.34
CA TYR A 199 -9.09 10.50 2.00
C TYR A 199 -9.58 11.47 3.06
N ASP A 200 -8.88 11.60 4.19
CA ASP A 200 -9.27 12.51 5.27
C ASP A 200 -9.35 13.96 4.76
N ARG A 201 -10.54 14.52 4.82
CA ARG A 201 -10.85 15.88 4.33
C ARG A 201 -10.12 16.98 5.09
N ARG A 202 -9.62 16.69 6.30
CA ARG A 202 -8.82 17.61 7.11
C ARG A 202 -7.40 17.79 6.57
N LEU A 203 -6.93 16.87 5.75
CA LEU A 203 -5.60 16.93 5.17
C LEU A 203 -5.52 17.99 4.08
N THR A 204 -4.41 18.70 4.01
CA THR A 204 -4.09 19.59 2.89
C THR A 204 -3.85 18.77 1.63
N PRO A 205 -4.52 19.09 0.49
CA PRO A 205 -4.29 18.40 -0.78
C PRO A 205 -2.83 18.45 -1.18
N CYS A 206 -2.22 17.29 -1.34
CA CYS A 206 -0.80 17.21 -1.59
C CYS A 206 -0.44 15.89 -2.29
N ARG A 207 0.57 15.95 -3.16
CA ARG A 207 1.24 14.78 -3.71
C ARG A 207 2.71 14.84 -3.34
N SER A 208 3.15 13.89 -2.52
CA SER A 208 4.53 13.78 -2.05
C SER A 208 5.22 12.54 -2.63
N LYS A 209 6.53 12.59 -2.73
CA LYS A 209 7.35 11.44 -3.16
C LYS A 209 8.24 11.02 -2.00
N GLY A 210 8.32 9.72 -1.75
CA GLY A 210 9.17 9.15 -0.72
C GLY A 210 9.96 7.94 -1.21
N VAL A 211 10.80 7.41 -0.32
CA VAL A 211 11.50 6.12 -0.47
C VAL A 211 11.50 5.39 0.88
N TYR A 212 11.43 4.06 0.85
CA TYR A 212 11.42 3.17 2.02
C TYR A 212 12.51 2.11 1.94
#